data_6a68bf19e6413563b9b48d82a46478a5
#
_entry.id   6a68bf19e6413563b9b48d82a46478a5
#
_cell.length_a   1.000
_cell.length_b   1.000
_cell.length_c   1.000
_cell.angle_alpha   90.00
_cell.angle_beta   90.00
_cell.angle_gamma   90.00
#
_symmetry.space_group_name_H-M   'P 1'
#
loop_
_entity.id
_entity.type
_entity.pdbx_description
1 polymer ?
#
loop_
_entity_poly.entity_id
_entity_poly.type
_entity_poly.pdbx_seq_one_letter_code
_entity_poly.pdbx_strand_id
1 'polypeptide(L)'
;MLDKIYIPTMGRSDVQITYDNLPKKYQKKVLFVIPKSEWKLMIKLYGDNQLLATPNKIKGIAATREFICKHAKKTRFSMIDDDVVFYRRNQKYYSDYNKKSNMSKSKRQLTEEDFDEMFELFNTWMDEGYIHIGHKRANLPPNKKSYDDICFFNSIHHIDGKKLSNIIKDIDWT
;
A
#
# COMPACT_ATOMS: atom_id res chain seq x y z
N MET A 1 12.77 7.93 4.31
CA MET A 1 12.63 6.47 4.57
C MET A 1 11.17 6.17 4.87
N LEU A 2 10.63 5.01 4.45
CA LEU A 2 9.27 4.57 4.80
C LEU A 2 9.18 4.29 6.30
N ASP A 3 8.26 4.97 7.00
CA ASP A 3 8.11 4.84 8.45
C ASP A 3 7.14 3.73 8.84
N LYS A 4 5.96 3.69 8.20
CA LYS A 4 4.87 2.77 8.51
C LYS A 4 4.14 2.26 7.26
N ILE A 5 3.56 1.07 7.39
CA ILE A 5 2.64 0.47 6.41
C ILE A 5 1.29 0.30 7.10
N TYR A 6 0.27 0.98 6.60
CA TYR A 6 -1.10 0.86 7.09
C TYR A 6 -1.87 -0.13 6.23
N ILE A 7 -2.47 -1.12 6.86
CA ILE A 7 -3.34 -2.11 6.21
C ILE A 7 -4.76 -1.93 6.76
N PRO A 8 -5.64 -1.18 6.04
CA PRO A 8 -7.04 -1.12 6.41
C PRO A 8 -7.69 -2.47 6.18
N THR A 9 -8.29 -3.05 7.22
CA THR A 9 -8.97 -4.34 7.15
C THR A 9 -10.25 -4.33 7.99
N MET A 10 -11.26 -5.06 7.52
CA MET A 10 -12.53 -5.24 8.21
C MET A 10 -13.16 -6.58 7.81
N GLY A 11 -13.49 -7.41 8.80
CA GLY A 11 -14.13 -8.71 8.57
C GLY A 11 -13.19 -9.79 8.00
N ARG A 12 -11.87 -9.57 7.98
CA ARG A 12 -10.85 -10.50 7.45
C ARG A 12 -9.68 -10.68 8.41
N SER A 13 -9.96 -10.71 9.70
CA SER A 13 -8.91 -10.73 10.74
C SER A 13 -7.96 -11.91 10.62
N ASP A 14 -8.44 -13.04 10.10
CA ASP A 14 -7.72 -14.32 9.94
C ASP A 14 -7.08 -14.49 8.55
N VAL A 15 -7.31 -13.56 7.61
CA VAL A 15 -6.82 -13.66 6.23
C VAL A 15 -6.16 -12.33 5.84
N GLN A 16 -4.85 -12.22 6.07
CA GLN A 16 -4.06 -11.02 5.81
C GLN A 16 -3.02 -11.25 4.71
N ILE A 17 -3.51 -11.43 3.46
CA ILE A 17 -2.67 -11.79 2.31
C ILE A 17 -1.51 -10.81 2.13
N THR A 18 -1.78 -9.52 2.23
CA THR A 18 -0.74 -8.48 2.11
C THR A 18 0.34 -8.65 3.17
N TYR A 19 -0.07 -8.79 4.44
CA TYR A 19 0.87 -8.95 5.56
C TYR A 19 1.73 -10.20 5.40
N ASP A 20 1.12 -11.33 5.03
CA ASP A 20 1.81 -12.62 4.88
C ASP A 20 2.82 -12.61 3.72
N ASN A 21 2.58 -11.78 2.69
CA ASN A 21 3.48 -11.61 1.55
C ASN A 21 4.58 -10.55 1.77
N LEU A 22 4.52 -9.76 2.85
CA LEU A 22 5.59 -8.83 3.20
C LEU A 22 6.76 -9.55 3.86
N PRO A 23 8.01 -9.20 3.53
CA PRO A 23 9.19 -9.65 4.27
C PRO A 23 9.10 -9.29 5.76
N LYS A 24 9.67 -10.12 6.64
CA LYS A 24 9.60 -9.96 8.11
C LYS A 24 10.01 -8.58 8.61
N LYS A 25 11.01 -7.95 7.98
CA LYS A 25 11.44 -6.59 8.33
C LYS A 25 10.36 -5.53 8.06
N TYR A 26 9.53 -5.72 7.03
CA TYR A 26 8.42 -4.82 6.70
C TYR A 26 7.16 -5.16 7.50
N GLN A 27 6.93 -6.43 7.85
CA GLN A 27 5.84 -6.81 8.76
C GLN A 27 5.93 -6.07 10.09
N LYS A 28 7.14 -5.81 10.61
CA LYS A 28 7.38 -5.02 11.82
C LYS A 28 6.94 -3.55 11.71
N LYS A 29 6.79 -3.03 10.49
CA LYS A 29 6.33 -1.66 10.21
C LYS A 29 4.80 -1.58 10.01
N VAL A 30 4.10 -2.71 9.98
CA VAL A 30 2.66 -2.76 9.73
C VAL A 30 1.86 -2.26 10.93
N LEU A 31 0.85 -1.46 10.63
CA LEU A 31 -0.27 -1.13 11.50
C LEU A 31 -1.57 -1.54 10.80
N PHE A 32 -2.26 -2.52 11.32
CA PHE A 32 -3.60 -2.86 10.89
C PHE A 32 -4.59 -1.80 11.37
N VAL A 33 -5.33 -1.21 10.46
CA VAL A 33 -6.33 -0.19 10.75
C VAL A 33 -7.70 -0.84 10.75
N ILE A 34 -8.26 -1.02 11.94
CA ILE A 34 -9.41 -1.88 12.21
C ILE A 34 -10.53 -1.17 12.94
N PRO A 35 -11.79 -1.59 12.79
CA PRO A 35 -12.86 -1.16 13.69
C PRO A 35 -12.62 -1.68 15.11
N LYS A 36 -13.05 -0.91 16.11
CA LYS A 36 -12.92 -1.30 17.53
C LYS A 36 -13.52 -2.68 17.85
N SER A 37 -14.55 -3.08 17.13
CA SER A 37 -15.21 -4.40 17.31
C SER A 37 -14.28 -5.58 17.05
N GLU A 38 -13.25 -5.41 16.20
CA GLU A 38 -12.29 -6.46 15.86
C GLU A 38 -11.03 -6.45 16.73
N TRP A 39 -10.87 -5.48 17.61
CA TRP A 39 -9.68 -5.28 18.45
C TRP A 39 -9.27 -6.54 19.22
N LYS A 40 -10.24 -7.15 19.93
CA LYS A 40 -9.97 -8.33 20.78
C LYS A 40 -9.47 -9.55 19.98
N LEU A 41 -9.93 -9.70 18.75
CA LEU A 41 -9.50 -10.79 17.89
C LEU A 41 -8.11 -10.50 17.32
N MET A 42 -7.92 -9.31 16.78
CA MET A 42 -6.68 -8.90 16.14
C MET A 42 -5.49 -8.82 17.10
N ILE A 43 -5.70 -8.42 18.36
CA ILE A 43 -4.64 -8.39 19.37
C ILE A 43 -4.09 -9.80 19.69
N LYS A 44 -4.94 -10.83 19.64
CA LYS A 44 -4.52 -12.21 19.83
C LYS A 44 -3.67 -12.73 18.67
N LEU A 45 -3.91 -12.25 17.46
CA LEU A 45 -3.22 -12.69 16.24
C LEU A 45 -1.92 -11.92 15.98
N TYR A 46 -1.92 -10.61 16.21
CA TYR A 46 -0.83 -9.73 15.77
C TYR A 46 -0.19 -8.91 16.88
N GLY A 47 -0.77 -8.90 18.08
CA GLY A 47 -0.30 -8.10 19.21
C GLY A 47 -0.74 -6.63 19.13
N ASP A 48 -0.67 -5.95 20.27
CA ASP A 48 -1.17 -4.58 20.44
C ASP A 48 -0.41 -3.54 19.62
N ASN A 49 0.90 -3.70 19.51
CA ASN A 49 1.78 -2.74 18.84
C ASN A 49 1.57 -2.63 17.33
N GLN A 50 0.82 -3.55 16.72
CA GLN A 50 0.52 -3.57 15.28
C GLN A 50 -0.92 -3.16 14.97
N LEU A 51 -1.66 -2.60 15.91
CA LEU A 51 -3.07 -2.24 15.75
C LEU A 51 -3.32 -0.74 15.89
N LEU A 52 -4.23 -0.23 15.07
CA LEU A 52 -4.77 1.12 15.14
C LEU A 52 -6.30 1.06 14.99
N ALA A 53 -7.02 1.31 16.07
CA ALA A 53 -8.48 1.29 16.02
C ALA A 53 -9.06 2.58 15.43
N THR A 54 -9.96 2.43 14.47
CA THR A 54 -10.73 3.57 13.97
C THR A 54 -11.81 4.01 14.99
N PRO A 55 -12.06 5.33 15.13
CA PRO A 55 -13.24 5.81 15.85
C PRO A 55 -14.55 5.24 15.28
N ASN A 56 -15.56 5.02 16.11
CA ASN A 56 -16.84 4.40 15.70
C ASN A 56 -17.59 5.16 14.59
N LYS A 57 -17.34 6.46 14.46
CA LYS A 57 -17.92 7.31 13.40
C LYS A 57 -17.32 7.06 12.01
N ILE A 58 -16.13 6.47 11.93
CA ILE A 58 -15.44 6.19 10.68
C ILE A 58 -16.02 4.90 10.09
N LYS A 59 -16.63 5.01 8.90
CA LYS A 59 -17.22 3.88 8.20
C LYS A 59 -16.83 3.90 6.73
N GLY A 60 -16.48 2.74 6.22
CA GLY A 60 -16.09 2.54 4.83
C GLY A 60 -14.63 2.92 4.54
N ILE A 61 -14.15 2.47 3.37
CA ILE A 61 -12.73 2.54 3.01
C ILE A 61 -12.24 3.98 2.81
N ALA A 62 -13.05 4.85 2.22
CA ALA A 62 -12.68 6.24 1.98
C ALA A 62 -12.41 6.98 3.30
N ALA A 63 -13.36 6.92 4.26
CA ALA A 63 -13.20 7.54 5.57
C ALA A 63 -12.03 6.92 6.38
N THR A 64 -11.77 5.61 6.21
CA THR A 64 -10.63 4.95 6.85
C THR A 64 -9.32 5.46 6.25
N ARG A 65 -9.22 5.63 4.94
CA ARG A 65 -8.02 6.17 4.28
C ARG A 65 -7.77 7.63 4.68
N GLU A 66 -8.81 8.46 4.78
CA GLU A 66 -8.71 9.82 5.31
C GLU A 66 -8.19 9.82 6.77
N PHE A 67 -8.72 8.94 7.62
CA PHE A 67 -8.24 8.78 8.99
C PHE A 67 -6.76 8.42 9.04
N ILE A 68 -6.29 7.50 8.18
CA ILE A 68 -4.88 7.14 8.06
C ILE A 68 -4.04 8.36 7.67
N CYS A 69 -4.46 9.12 6.64
CA CYS A 69 -3.75 10.33 6.21
C CYS A 69 -3.62 11.36 7.34
N LYS A 70 -4.68 11.57 8.12
CA LYS A 70 -4.66 12.46 9.29
C LYS A 70 -3.76 11.95 10.41
N HIS A 71 -3.75 10.63 10.64
CA HIS A 71 -2.90 9.99 11.64
C HIS A 71 -1.42 10.06 11.26
N ALA A 72 -1.09 9.80 9.99
CA ALA A 72 0.27 9.71 9.46
C ALA A 72 0.84 11.03 8.89
N LYS A 73 0.18 12.16 9.12
CA LYS A 73 0.46 13.47 8.50
C LYS A 73 1.90 14.00 8.64
N LYS A 74 2.75 13.40 9.47
CA LYS A 74 4.15 13.82 9.68
C LYS A 74 5.17 12.85 9.12
N THR A 75 4.73 11.75 8.52
CA THR A 75 5.58 10.62 8.12
C THR A 75 5.42 10.26 6.65
N ARG A 76 6.38 9.52 6.10
CA ARG A 76 6.21 8.81 4.83
C ARG A 76 5.64 7.44 5.11
N PHE A 77 4.52 7.12 4.50
CA PHE A 77 3.82 5.88 4.79
C PHE A 77 3.24 5.25 3.53
N SER A 78 2.95 3.95 3.65
CA SER A 78 2.17 3.22 2.65
C SER A 78 0.81 2.87 3.20
N MET A 79 -0.23 2.98 2.39
CA MET A 79 -1.53 2.35 2.60
C MET A 79 -1.68 1.23 1.59
N ILE A 80 -1.95 0.02 2.05
CA ILE A 80 -2.04 -1.17 1.20
C ILE A 80 -3.26 -1.97 1.63
N ASP A 81 -4.14 -2.32 0.68
CA ASP A 81 -5.30 -3.16 0.98
C ASP A 81 -4.85 -4.54 1.48
N ASP A 82 -5.70 -5.26 2.23
CA ASP A 82 -5.35 -6.50 2.94
C ASP A 82 -5.20 -7.74 2.04
N ASP A 83 -5.55 -7.64 0.76
CA ASP A 83 -5.58 -8.73 -0.23
C ASP A 83 -4.58 -8.56 -1.40
N VAL A 84 -3.50 -7.81 -1.19
CA VAL A 84 -2.51 -7.51 -2.24
C VAL A 84 -1.39 -8.55 -2.28
N VAL A 85 -1.09 -9.03 -3.48
CA VAL A 85 0.14 -9.79 -3.79
C VAL A 85 1.00 -8.97 -4.75
N PHE A 86 2.26 -8.80 -4.41
CA PHE A 86 3.20 -8.00 -5.17
C PHE A 86 3.92 -8.82 -6.23
N TYR A 87 4.02 -8.25 -7.44
CA TYR A 87 4.70 -8.86 -8.56
C TYR A 87 5.65 -7.90 -9.25
N ARG A 88 6.85 -8.39 -9.61
CA ARG A 88 7.75 -7.72 -10.54
C ARG A 88 7.52 -8.24 -11.94
N ARG A 89 7.48 -7.32 -12.91
CA ARG A 89 7.35 -7.69 -14.32
C ARG A 89 8.69 -8.14 -14.88
N ASN A 90 8.64 -9.17 -15.73
CA ASN A 90 9.80 -9.65 -16.45
C ASN A 90 9.82 -9.03 -17.85
N GLN A 91 10.75 -8.10 -18.09
CA GLN A 91 10.85 -7.35 -19.35
C GLN A 91 10.99 -8.25 -20.60
N LYS A 92 11.60 -9.42 -20.46
CA LYS A 92 11.76 -10.38 -21.56
C LYS A 92 10.45 -10.75 -22.25
N TYR A 93 9.31 -10.63 -21.56
CA TYR A 93 8.01 -11.05 -22.07
C TYR A 93 7.08 -9.88 -22.40
N TYR A 94 7.57 -8.63 -22.45
CA TYR A 94 6.74 -7.46 -22.73
C TYR A 94 6.19 -7.41 -24.14
N SER A 95 6.96 -7.81 -25.14
CA SER A 95 6.56 -7.81 -26.56
C SER A 95 5.36 -8.72 -26.85
N ASP A 96 5.19 -9.75 -26.05
CA ASP A 96 4.19 -10.80 -26.26
C ASP A 96 3.10 -10.82 -25.16
N TYR A 97 2.91 -9.73 -24.44
CA TYR A 97 1.98 -9.64 -23.31
C TYR A 97 0.54 -10.06 -23.65
N ASN A 98 0.10 -9.82 -24.89
CA ASN A 98 -1.27 -10.16 -25.34
C ASN A 98 -1.52 -11.66 -25.51
N LYS A 99 -0.52 -12.51 -25.45
CA LYS A 99 -0.69 -13.96 -25.48
C LYS A 99 -0.95 -14.46 -24.05
N LYS A 100 -2.11 -15.10 -23.81
CA LYS A 100 -2.49 -15.66 -22.48
C LYS A 100 -1.37 -16.51 -21.85
N SER A 101 -0.62 -17.27 -22.66
CA SER A 101 0.51 -18.10 -22.21
C SER A 101 1.67 -17.30 -21.61
N ASN A 102 1.79 -16.00 -21.93
CA ASN A 102 2.89 -15.16 -21.48
C ASN A 102 2.51 -14.30 -20.26
N MET A 103 1.22 -14.15 -19.95
CA MET A 103 0.77 -13.36 -18.79
C MET A 103 1.31 -13.92 -17.46
N SER A 104 1.35 -15.24 -17.28
CA SER A 104 1.91 -15.86 -16.07
C SER A 104 3.44 -15.78 -16.03
N LYS A 105 4.10 -15.90 -17.20
CA LYS A 105 5.56 -15.83 -17.34
C LYS A 105 6.09 -14.39 -17.27
N SER A 106 5.24 -13.40 -17.54
CA SER A 106 5.61 -11.99 -17.56
C SER A 106 5.76 -11.36 -16.18
N LYS A 107 5.43 -12.09 -15.12
CA LYS A 107 5.51 -11.61 -13.75
C LYS A 107 6.03 -12.70 -12.82
N ARG A 108 6.78 -12.29 -11.80
CA ARG A 108 7.15 -13.11 -10.65
C ARG A 108 6.81 -12.38 -9.37
N GLN A 109 6.58 -13.11 -8.29
CA GLN A 109 6.39 -12.53 -6.97
C GLN A 109 7.67 -11.80 -6.53
N LEU A 110 7.53 -10.73 -5.75
CA LEU A 110 8.66 -9.97 -5.23
C LEU A 110 9.47 -10.81 -4.24
N THR A 111 10.80 -10.66 -4.32
CA THR A 111 11.72 -11.09 -3.27
C THR A 111 11.90 -9.99 -2.22
N GLU A 112 12.63 -10.25 -1.15
CA GLU A 112 12.94 -9.24 -0.13
C GLU A 112 13.74 -8.07 -0.70
N GLU A 113 14.70 -8.36 -1.58
CA GLU A 113 15.50 -7.35 -2.27
C GLU A 113 14.66 -6.47 -3.20
N ASP A 114 13.67 -7.06 -3.88
CA ASP A 114 12.73 -6.29 -4.71
C ASP A 114 11.89 -5.33 -3.86
N PHE A 115 11.51 -5.72 -2.65
CA PHE A 115 10.81 -4.83 -1.72
C PHE A 115 11.72 -3.67 -1.27
N ASP A 116 13.01 -3.94 -1.03
CA ASP A 116 13.98 -2.89 -0.68
C ASP A 116 14.12 -1.89 -1.81
N GLU A 117 14.39 -2.38 -3.03
CA GLU A 117 14.50 -1.55 -4.24
C GLU A 117 13.23 -0.71 -4.45
N MET A 118 12.05 -1.31 -4.29
CA MET A 118 10.77 -0.65 -4.42
C MET A 118 10.59 0.51 -3.42
N PHE A 119 10.81 0.25 -2.14
CA PHE A 119 10.63 1.28 -1.11
C PHE A 119 11.71 2.37 -1.17
N GLU A 120 12.94 2.04 -1.59
CA GLU A 120 14.00 3.01 -1.83
C GLU A 120 13.64 3.93 -3.00
N LEU A 121 13.16 3.37 -4.10
CA LEU A 121 12.71 4.14 -5.27
C LEU A 121 11.58 5.12 -4.90
N PHE A 122 10.61 4.72 -4.08
CA PHE A 122 9.57 5.64 -3.63
C PHE A 122 10.10 6.77 -2.76
N ASN A 123 11.07 6.49 -1.88
CA ASN A 123 11.70 7.55 -1.10
C ASN A 123 12.42 8.55 -2.02
N THR A 124 13.13 8.06 -3.04
CA THR A 124 13.79 8.89 -4.04
C THR A 124 12.80 9.80 -4.76
N TRP A 125 11.71 9.24 -5.27
CA TRP A 125 10.69 10.05 -5.95
C TRP A 125 10.01 11.06 -5.01
N MET A 126 9.79 10.71 -3.74
CA MET A 126 9.27 11.67 -2.76
C MET A 126 10.26 12.78 -2.46
N ASP A 127 11.57 12.50 -2.51
CA ASP A 127 12.62 13.53 -2.38
C ASP A 127 12.63 14.46 -3.62
N GLU A 128 12.38 13.92 -4.81
CA GLU A 128 12.21 14.66 -6.06
C GLU A 128 10.94 15.52 -6.14
N GLY A 129 9.99 15.34 -5.19
CA GLY A 129 8.80 16.17 -5.10
C GLY A 129 7.47 15.45 -5.23
N TYR A 130 7.45 14.20 -5.66
CA TYR A 130 6.20 13.42 -5.70
C TYR A 130 5.63 13.24 -4.30
N ILE A 131 4.31 13.44 -4.19
CA ILE A 131 3.61 13.41 -2.90
C ILE A 131 2.85 12.10 -2.72
N HIS A 132 2.34 11.57 -3.82
CA HIS A 132 1.53 10.37 -3.84
C HIS A 132 1.92 9.49 -5.01
N ILE A 133 2.31 8.26 -4.71
CA ILE A 133 2.79 7.27 -5.67
C ILE A 133 1.96 5.99 -5.49
N GLY A 134 1.62 5.36 -6.58
CA GLY A 134 0.87 4.10 -6.56
C GLY A 134 1.43 3.06 -7.52
N HIS A 135 0.87 1.87 -7.45
CA HIS A 135 1.24 0.75 -8.30
C HIS A 135 0.22 0.45 -9.37
N LYS A 136 0.70 0.07 -10.54
CA LYS A 136 -0.14 -0.46 -11.59
C LYS A 136 -0.52 -1.92 -11.28
N ARG A 137 -1.77 -2.27 -11.52
CA ARG A 137 -2.23 -3.65 -11.41
C ARG A 137 -1.46 -4.59 -12.35
N ALA A 138 -1.08 -5.75 -11.84
CA ALA A 138 -0.28 -6.73 -12.59
C ALA A 138 -0.96 -7.29 -13.85
N ASN A 139 -2.29 -7.26 -13.90
CA ASN A 139 -3.08 -7.72 -15.05
C ASN A 139 -3.29 -6.66 -16.15
N LEU A 140 -2.84 -5.43 -15.93
CA LEU A 140 -2.88 -4.39 -16.96
C LEU A 140 -1.65 -4.46 -17.87
N PRO A 141 -1.74 -4.08 -19.15
CA PRO A 141 -0.59 -4.00 -20.04
C PRO A 141 0.52 -3.15 -19.46
N PRO A 142 1.81 -3.48 -19.69
CA PRO A 142 2.91 -2.63 -19.27
C PRO A 142 2.84 -1.28 -19.97
N ASN A 143 3.28 -0.23 -19.28
CA ASN A 143 3.41 1.07 -19.89
C ASN A 143 4.59 1.10 -20.84
N LYS A 144 4.55 1.98 -21.85
CA LYS A 144 5.72 2.29 -22.70
C LYS A 144 6.80 3.02 -21.91
N LYS A 145 6.41 3.83 -20.93
CA LYS A 145 7.29 4.50 -19.97
C LYS A 145 7.34 3.73 -18.66
N SER A 146 8.37 3.94 -17.86
CA SER A 146 8.50 3.31 -16.52
C SER A 146 7.43 3.78 -15.53
N TYR A 147 6.86 4.97 -15.73
CA TYR A 147 5.80 5.55 -14.89
C TYR A 147 4.84 6.42 -15.70
N ASP A 148 3.68 6.72 -15.12
CA ASP A 148 2.72 7.72 -15.59
C ASP A 148 2.60 8.82 -14.53
N ASP A 149 2.61 10.09 -14.92
CA ASP A 149 2.53 11.24 -13.99
C ASP A 149 1.14 11.37 -13.35
N ILE A 150 0.11 10.93 -14.06
CA ILE A 150 -1.28 10.97 -13.56
C ILE A 150 -1.91 9.61 -13.81
N CYS A 151 -2.29 8.91 -12.74
CA CYS A 151 -3.00 7.64 -12.82
C CYS A 151 -3.88 7.38 -11.61
N PHE A 152 -4.88 6.49 -11.78
CA PHE A 152 -5.69 6.04 -10.67
C PHE A 152 -5.05 4.84 -9.98
N PHE A 153 -4.99 4.90 -8.64
CA PHE A 153 -4.54 3.79 -7.80
C PHE A 153 -5.72 3.27 -6.98
N ASN A 154 -5.80 1.97 -6.79
CA ASN A 154 -6.90 1.40 -6.01
C ASN A 154 -6.45 0.79 -4.68
N SER A 155 -5.34 0.06 -4.69
CA SER A 155 -4.99 -0.85 -3.59
C SER A 155 -3.68 -0.53 -2.89
N ILE A 156 -2.82 0.28 -3.51
CA ILE A 156 -1.50 0.61 -2.96
C ILE A 156 -1.24 2.10 -3.15
N HIS A 157 -0.98 2.77 -2.04
CA HIS A 157 -0.68 4.19 -1.98
C HIS A 157 0.57 4.41 -1.14
N HIS A 158 1.57 5.10 -1.69
CA HIS A 158 2.74 5.59 -0.95
C HIS A 158 2.63 7.11 -0.87
N ILE A 159 2.71 7.66 0.33
CA ILE A 159 2.36 9.05 0.59
C ILE A 159 3.42 9.72 1.46
N ASP A 160 3.87 10.90 1.02
CA ASP A 160 4.56 11.85 1.89
C ASP A 160 3.52 12.66 2.68
N GLY A 161 3.22 12.19 3.89
CA GLY A 161 2.17 12.79 4.72
C GLY A 161 2.45 14.23 5.13
N LYS A 162 3.73 14.62 5.25
CA LYS A 162 4.11 16.00 5.56
C LYS A 162 3.77 16.94 4.40
N LYS A 163 4.15 16.55 3.17
CA LYS A 163 3.84 17.35 1.97
C LYS A 163 2.34 17.36 1.70
N LEU A 164 1.68 16.20 1.81
CA LEU A 164 0.23 16.07 1.63
C LEU A 164 -0.53 16.98 2.59
N SER A 165 -0.18 16.99 3.89
CA SER A 165 -0.88 17.80 4.90
C SER A 165 -0.77 19.32 4.66
N ASN A 166 0.25 19.78 3.95
CA ASN A 166 0.39 21.18 3.58
C ASN A 166 -0.56 21.59 2.44
N ILE A 167 -0.95 20.64 1.59
CA ILE A 167 -1.82 20.87 0.42
C ILE A 167 -3.30 20.69 0.80
N ILE A 168 -3.59 19.72 1.65
CA ILE A 168 -4.97 19.27 1.95
C ILE A 168 -5.53 19.95 3.19
N LYS A 169 -5.09 21.15 3.55
CA LYS A 169 -5.63 21.86 4.72
C LYS A 169 -7.15 22.04 4.68
N ASP A 170 -7.73 22.01 3.47
CA ASP A 170 -9.11 22.43 3.22
C ASP A 170 -9.90 21.43 2.29
N ILE A 171 -9.41 20.22 2.05
CA ILE A 171 -10.19 19.26 1.26
C ILE A 171 -11.17 18.52 2.16
N ASP A 172 -12.46 18.72 1.89
CA ASP A 172 -13.55 17.90 2.39
C ASP A 172 -13.55 16.56 1.62
N TRP A 173 -13.33 15.46 2.33
CA TRP A 173 -13.27 14.11 1.77
C TRP A 173 -14.63 13.41 1.70
N THR A 174 -15.73 14.16 1.85
CA THR A 174 -17.10 13.63 1.80
C THR A 174 -17.57 13.32 0.39
#